data_46cf6a4b016c3af1b970b588d1b061ec
#
_entry.id   46cf6a4b016c3af1b970b588d1b061ec
#
_cell.length_a   1.000
_cell.length_b   1.000
_cell.length_c   1.000
_cell.angle_alpha   90.00
_cell.angle_beta   90.00
_cell.angle_gamma   90.00
#
_symmetry.space_group_name_H-M   'P 1'
#
loop_
_entity.id
_entity.type
_entity.pdbx_description
1 polymer ?
#
loop_
_entity_poly.entity_id
_entity_poly.type
_entity_poly.pdbx_seq_one_letter_code
_entity_poly.pdbx_strand_id
1 'polypeptide(L)'
;MSGETDLQTLISQMRPMLDPEPYVFCTFAAKSLTELAEYEPIGLFAETEGLTAILPAERARELGLAEAEWFRRITLAVHSSLTAVGLTAAIAAALTERGISANVVAAYFHDHVFVPEERAEEALAALRMLSGDL
;
A
#
# COMPACT_ATOMS: atom_id res chain seq x y z
N MET A 1 -18.98 11.16 -1.54
CA MET A 1 -18.94 10.98 -2.99
C MET A 1 -18.41 9.60 -3.34
N SER A 2 -19.15 8.86 -4.12
CA SER A 2 -18.72 7.52 -4.54
C SER A 2 -17.66 7.64 -5.65
N GLY A 3 -16.67 6.74 -5.63
CA GLY A 3 -15.70 6.67 -6.70
C GLY A 3 -16.18 5.80 -7.85
N GLU A 4 -15.29 5.52 -8.79
CA GLU A 4 -15.56 4.70 -9.96
C GLU A 4 -15.81 3.25 -9.57
N THR A 5 -16.73 2.58 -10.24
CA THR A 5 -17.06 1.17 -10.00
C THR A 5 -16.81 0.26 -11.19
N ASP A 6 -16.71 0.81 -12.42
CA ASP A 6 -16.50 -0.02 -13.61
C ASP A 6 -15.06 -0.54 -13.66
N LEU A 7 -14.90 -1.87 -13.66
CA LEU A 7 -13.58 -2.49 -13.58
C LEU A 7 -12.65 -2.11 -14.72
N GLN A 8 -13.15 -2.08 -15.96
CA GLN A 8 -12.30 -1.75 -17.10
C GLN A 8 -11.82 -0.30 -17.03
N THR A 9 -12.70 0.61 -16.59
CA THR A 9 -12.34 2.01 -16.39
C THR A 9 -11.29 2.12 -15.28
N LEU A 10 -11.49 1.40 -14.18
CA LEU A 10 -10.55 1.42 -13.06
C LEU A 10 -9.16 0.95 -13.49
N ILE A 11 -9.11 -0.14 -14.24
CA ILE A 11 -7.83 -0.68 -14.71
C ILE A 11 -7.16 0.27 -15.69
N SER A 12 -7.90 0.79 -16.67
CA SER A 12 -7.32 1.65 -17.70
C SER A 12 -6.87 3.01 -17.16
N GLN A 13 -7.49 3.49 -16.08
CA GLN A 13 -7.16 4.79 -15.49
C GLN A 13 -6.40 4.67 -14.18
N MET A 14 -5.82 3.52 -13.93
CA MET A 14 -5.19 3.21 -12.66
C MET A 14 -4.04 4.14 -12.28
N ARG A 15 -3.18 4.47 -13.24
CA ARG A 15 -2.02 5.37 -13.07
C ARG A 15 -1.23 5.09 -11.79
N PRO A 16 -0.55 3.94 -11.73
CA PRO A 16 0.22 3.61 -10.54
C PRO A 16 1.38 4.57 -10.34
N MET A 17 1.55 5.04 -9.12
CA MET A 17 2.60 5.99 -8.74
C MET A 17 3.41 5.42 -7.59
N LEU A 18 4.72 5.28 -7.79
CA LEU A 18 5.61 4.73 -6.78
C LEU A 18 6.11 5.84 -5.84
N ASP A 19 5.84 5.69 -4.55
CA ASP A 19 6.33 6.60 -3.53
C ASP A 19 7.83 6.39 -3.36
N PRO A 20 8.65 7.45 -3.36
CA PRO A 20 10.10 7.29 -3.20
C PRO A 20 10.53 6.83 -1.81
N GLU A 21 9.70 7.01 -0.78
CA GLU A 21 10.05 6.61 0.58
C GLU A 21 9.70 5.15 0.85
N PRO A 22 10.58 4.43 1.56
CA PRO A 22 10.23 3.10 2.07
C PRO A 22 9.46 3.21 3.37
N TYR A 23 8.70 2.15 3.66
CA TYR A 23 7.84 2.05 4.84
C TYR A 23 8.02 0.72 5.55
N VAL A 24 7.70 0.68 6.83
CA VAL A 24 7.80 -0.52 7.67
C VAL A 24 6.46 -0.73 8.37
N PHE A 25 6.01 -1.98 8.41
CA PHE A 25 4.82 -2.36 9.17
C PHE A 25 5.26 -2.71 10.59
N CYS A 26 4.75 -1.99 11.57
CA CYS A 26 5.14 -2.14 12.97
C CYS A 26 3.93 -2.50 13.83
N THR A 27 4.17 -3.16 14.96
CA THR A 27 3.12 -3.43 15.93
C THR A 27 3.53 -2.90 17.30
N PHE A 28 2.57 -2.35 18.03
CA PHE A 28 2.79 -1.75 19.35
C PHE A 28 1.70 -2.23 20.30
N ALA A 29 2.09 -3.09 21.22
CA ALA A 29 1.13 -3.67 22.18
C ALA A 29 0.73 -2.69 23.28
N ALA A 30 1.60 -1.72 23.59
CA ALA A 30 1.42 -0.84 24.75
C ALA A 30 1.31 0.65 24.43
N LYS A 31 1.34 1.04 23.16
CA LYS A 31 1.23 2.44 22.78
C LYS A 31 -0.18 2.81 22.35
N SER A 32 -0.59 4.03 22.66
CA SER A 32 -1.86 4.57 22.22
C SER A 32 -1.74 5.26 20.87
N LEU A 33 -2.86 5.57 20.24
CA LEU A 33 -2.88 6.33 18.99
C LEU A 33 -2.19 7.67 19.15
N THR A 34 -2.40 8.32 20.29
CA THR A 34 -1.78 9.62 20.57
C THR A 34 -0.26 9.53 20.58
N GLU A 35 0.27 8.48 21.21
CA GLU A 35 1.71 8.27 21.25
C GLU A 35 2.29 7.98 19.88
N LEU A 36 1.58 7.22 19.04
CA LEU A 36 2.05 6.87 17.71
C LEU A 36 2.03 8.04 16.74
N ALA A 37 1.22 9.07 17.02
CA ALA A 37 1.11 10.23 16.14
C ALA A 37 2.46 10.93 15.93
N GLU A 38 3.35 10.87 16.92
CA GLU A 38 4.68 11.50 16.83
C GLU A 38 5.56 10.90 15.74
N TYR A 39 5.30 9.65 15.37
CA TYR A 39 6.11 8.96 14.36
C TYR A 39 5.57 9.11 12.95
N GLU A 40 4.52 9.92 12.79
CA GLU A 40 3.93 10.25 11.48
C GLU A 40 3.52 9.00 10.67
N PRO A 41 2.70 8.12 11.26
CA PRO A 41 2.24 6.93 10.54
C PRO A 41 1.36 7.32 9.36
N ILE A 42 1.47 6.56 8.27
CA ILE A 42 0.59 6.75 7.12
C ILE A 42 -0.62 5.83 7.17
N GLY A 43 -0.62 4.85 8.06
CA GLY A 43 -1.75 3.96 8.25
C GLY A 43 -1.72 3.38 9.66
N LEU A 44 -2.90 3.15 10.22
CA LEU A 44 -3.05 2.59 11.56
C LEU A 44 -4.18 1.57 11.54
N PHE A 45 -4.00 0.48 12.27
CA PHE A 45 -5.06 -0.51 12.39
C PHE A 45 -5.06 -1.10 13.80
N ALA A 46 -6.21 -1.01 14.47
CA ALA A 46 -6.35 -1.57 15.80
C ALA A 46 -6.64 -3.07 15.70
N GLU A 47 -5.76 -3.87 16.31
CA GLU A 47 -5.92 -5.31 16.33
C GLU A 47 -5.93 -5.80 17.77
N THR A 48 -6.36 -7.06 17.97
CA THR A 48 -6.40 -7.65 19.30
C THR A 48 -5.02 -7.67 19.96
N GLU A 49 -3.98 -7.92 19.15
CA GLU A 49 -2.61 -8.04 19.63
C GLU A 49 -1.95 -6.70 19.91
N GLY A 50 -2.48 -5.62 19.34
CA GLY A 50 -1.90 -4.29 19.48
C GLY A 50 -2.24 -3.40 18.29
N LEU A 51 -1.65 -2.23 18.27
CA LEU A 51 -1.85 -1.31 17.15
C LEU A 51 -0.82 -1.59 16.06
N THR A 52 -1.29 -1.81 14.85
CA THR A 52 -0.42 -1.86 13.67
C THR A 52 -0.25 -0.44 13.17
N ALA A 53 0.98 -0.07 12.86
CA ALA A 53 1.28 1.23 12.26
C ALA A 53 2.18 1.03 11.05
N ILE A 54 1.86 1.74 9.97
CA ILE A 54 2.73 1.79 8.79
C ILE A 54 3.52 3.08 8.91
N LEU A 55 4.82 2.97 9.14
CA LEU A 55 5.69 4.12 9.42
C LEU A 55 6.71 4.33 8.30
N PRO A 56 7.08 5.61 8.03
CA PRO A 56 8.27 5.85 7.21
C PRO A 56 9.46 5.09 7.81
N ALA A 57 10.28 4.47 6.99
CA ALA A 57 11.37 3.64 7.46
C ALA A 57 12.33 4.40 8.39
N GLU A 58 12.53 5.70 8.14
CA GLU A 58 13.37 6.53 9.01
C GLU A 58 12.82 6.62 10.42
N ARG A 59 11.50 6.73 10.56
CA ARG A 59 10.86 6.76 11.88
C ARG A 59 10.98 5.42 12.58
N ALA A 60 10.83 4.34 11.82
CA ALA A 60 11.01 3.00 12.38
C ALA A 60 12.44 2.81 12.89
N ARG A 61 13.42 3.36 12.18
CA ARG A 61 14.82 3.29 12.59
C ARG A 61 15.04 4.00 13.94
N GLU A 62 14.40 5.15 14.13
CA GLU A 62 14.49 5.88 15.41
C GLU A 62 13.94 5.06 16.57
N LEU A 63 13.03 4.14 16.30
CA LEU A 63 12.44 3.27 17.31
C LEU A 63 13.18 1.95 17.48
N GLY A 64 14.31 1.77 16.79
CA GLY A 64 15.07 0.53 16.84
C GLY A 64 14.47 -0.59 16.02
N LEU A 65 13.62 -0.27 15.05
CA LEU A 65 12.95 -1.24 14.20
C LEU A 65 13.54 -1.31 12.79
N ALA A 66 14.82 -0.95 12.65
CA ALA A 66 15.50 -0.89 11.35
C ALA A 66 15.65 -2.25 10.67
N GLU A 67 15.60 -3.33 11.44
CA GLU A 67 15.75 -4.69 10.90
C GLU A 67 14.45 -5.26 10.32
N ALA A 68 13.34 -4.56 10.49
CA ALA A 68 12.08 -4.97 9.91
C ALA A 68 12.16 -4.89 8.38
N GLU A 69 11.33 -5.68 7.73
CA GLU A 69 11.27 -5.69 6.27
C GLU A 69 10.76 -4.36 5.73
N TRP A 70 11.39 -3.84 4.68
CA TRP A 70 11.03 -2.56 4.08
C TRP A 70 10.15 -2.76 2.86
N PHE A 71 9.15 -1.89 2.74
CA PHE A 71 8.18 -1.91 1.65
C PHE A 71 8.14 -0.57 0.95
N ARG A 72 7.73 -0.58 -0.32
CA ARG A 72 7.45 0.65 -1.05
C ARG A 72 5.97 0.69 -1.38
N ARG A 73 5.40 1.87 -1.36
CA ARG A 73 3.98 2.06 -1.63
C ARG A 73 3.76 2.47 -3.07
N ILE A 74 2.87 1.76 -3.76
CA ILE A 74 2.38 2.17 -5.07
C ILE A 74 0.94 2.62 -4.87
N THR A 75 0.66 3.87 -5.17
CA THR A 75 -0.68 4.43 -5.06
C THR A 75 -1.34 4.42 -6.42
N LEU A 76 -2.57 3.93 -6.48
CA LEU A 76 -3.35 3.96 -7.71
C LEU A 76 -4.10 5.29 -7.73
N ALA A 77 -3.79 6.14 -8.72
CA ALA A 77 -4.34 7.50 -8.75
C ALA A 77 -5.84 7.54 -9.02
N VAL A 78 -6.40 6.51 -9.64
CA VAL A 78 -7.83 6.47 -9.89
C VAL A 78 -8.60 6.43 -8.56
N HIS A 79 -9.69 7.22 -8.48
CA HIS A 79 -10.55 7.19 -7.30
C HIS A 79 -11.54 6.05 -7.45
N SER A 80 -11.25 4.91 -6.81
CA SER A 80 -12.15 3.76 -6.85
C SER A 80 -13.10 3.79 -5.66
N SER A 81 -14.32 3.34 -5.90
CA SER A 81 -15.31 3.21 -4.82
C SER A 81 -14.89 2.07 -3.89
N LEU A 82 -15.14 2.21 -2.60
CA LEU A 82 -14.90 1.14 -1.63
C LEU A 82 -15.76 -0.10 -1.91
N THR A 83 -16.81 0.06 -2.70
CA THR A 83 -17.68 -1.06 -3.09
C THR A 83 -17.37 -1.61 -4.48
N ALA A 84 -16.33 -1.09 -5.14
CA ALA A 84 -15.93 -1.59 -6.46
C ALA A 84 -15.44 -3.04 -6.34
N VAL A 85 -15.73 -3.83 -7.38
CA VAL A 85 -15.39 -5.25 -7.38
C VAL A 85 -14.34 -5.54 -8.44
N GLY A 86 -13.31 -6.29 -8.06
CA GLY A 86 -12.35 -6.87 -9.01
C GLY A 86 -11.01 -6.16 -9.13
N LEU A 87 -10.88 -4.89 -8.72
CA LEU A 87 -9.62 -4.17 -8.88
C LEU A 87 -8.50 -4.81 -8.05
N THR A 88 -8.77 -5.10 -6.77
CA THR A 88 -7.79 -5.74 -5.91
C THR A 88 -7.36 -7.10 -6.46
N ALA A 89 -8.33 -7.87 -6.97
CA ALA A 89 -8.03 -9.18 -7.56
C ALA A 89 -7.13 -9.04 -8.79
N ALA A 90 -7.39 -8.06 -9.64
CA ALA A 90 -6.60 -7.84 -10.86
C ALA A 90 -5.16 -7.45 -10.49
N ILE A 91 -5.00 -6.58 -9.51
CA ILE A 91 -3.68 -6.15 -9.03
C ILE A 91 -2.92 -7.33 -8.43
N ALA A 92 -3.59 -8.08 -7.56
CA ALA A 92 -2.97 -9.22 -6.89
C ALA A 92 -2.54 -10.28 -7.91
N ALA A 93 -3.38 -10.55 -8.90
CA ALA A 93 -3.04 -11.53 -9.94
C ALA A 93 -1.82 -11.09 -10.74
N ALA A 94 -1.76 -9.82 -11.14
CA ALA A 94 -0.64 -9.30 -11.91
C ALA A 94 0.68 -9.42 -11.15
N LEU A 95 0.67 -9.13 -9.86
CA LEU A 95 1.88 -9.20 -9.04
C LEU A 95 2.22 -10.66 -8.69
N THR A 96 1.22 -11.48 -8.44
CA THR A 96 1.42 -12.89 -8.14
C THR A 96 2.09 -13.63 -9.30
N GLU A 97 1.74 -13.28 -10.52
CA GLU A 97 2.38 -13.88 -11.71
C GLU A 97 3.89 -13.65 -11.72
N ARG A 98 4.35 -12.59 -11.06
CA ARG A 98 5.77 -12.27 -10.98
C ARG A 98 6.39 -12.66 -9.65
N GLY A 99 5.65 -13.35 -8.81
CA GLY A 99 6.13 -13.78 -7.51
C GLY A 99 6.34 -12.61 -6.53
N ILE A 100 5.61 -11.50 -6.71
CA ILE A 100 5.71 -10.33 -5.85
C ILE A 100 4.56 -10.32 -4.88
N SER A 101 4.84 -10.22 -3.58
CA SER A 101 3.78 -10.12 -2.58
C SER A 101 3.12 -8.74 -2.68
N ALA A 102 1.80 -8.71 -2.54
CA ALA A 102 1.02 -7.49 -2.64
C ALA A 102 0.19 -7.32 -1.38
N ASN A 103 0.42 -6.22 -0.67
CA ASN A 103 -0.34 -5.88 0.53
C ASN A 103 -1.18 -4.66 0.19
N VAL A 104 -2.47 -4.88 -0.06
CA VAL A 104 -3.35 -3.82 -0.54
C VAL A 104 -4.09 -3.19 0.62
N VAL A 105 -4.03 -1.86 0.69
CA VAL A 105 -4.79 -1.08 1.65
C VAL A 105 -5.77 -0.21 0.86
N ALA A 106 -7.06 -0.47 1.04
CA ALA A 106 -8.11 0.33 0.41
C ALA A 106 -8.41 1.52 1.31
N ALA A 107 -7.98 2.71 0.88
CA ALA A 107 -8.30 3.94 1.59
C ALA A 107 -9.51 4.59 0.92
N TYR A 108 -9.97 5.70 1.47
CA TYR A 108 -11.20 6.32 0.99
C TYR A 108 -11.12 6.76 -0.47
N PHE A 109 -9.99 7.37 -0.86
CA PHE A 109 -9.85 7.89 -2.23
C PHE A 109 -9.08 6.94 -3.15
N HIS A 110 -8.08 6.25 -2.64
CA HIS A 110 -7.18 5.45 -3.48
C HIS A 110 -6.83 4.14 -2.82
N ASP A 111 -6.57 3.13 -3.66
CA ASP A 111 -5.95 1.91 -3.21
C ASP A 111 -4.44 2.09 -3.21
N HIS A 112 -3.81 1.56 -2.19
CA HIS A 112 -2.36 1.58 -2.03
C HIS A 112 -1.84 0.16 -1.96
N VAL A 113 -0.77 -0.13 -2.69
CA VAL A 113 -0.19 -1.47 -2.72
C VAL A 113 1.21 -1.38 -2.15
N PHE A 114 1.48 -2.14 -1.09
CA PHE A 114 2.80 -2.20 -0.48
C PHE A 114 3.50 -3.47 -0.95
N VAL A 115 4.67 -3.31 -1.58
CA VAL A 115 5.46 -4.40 -2.13
C VAL A 115 6.86 -4.36 -1.53
N PRO A 116 7.57 -5.49 -1.49
CA PRO A 116 8.94 -5.48 -0.98
C PRO A 116 9.79 -4.45 -1.71
N GLU A 117 10.62 -3.74 -0.97
CA GLU A 117 11.40 -2.63 -1.53
C GLU A 117 12.23 -3.05 -2.75
N GLU A 118 12.89 -4.21 -2.69
CA GLU A 118 13.75 -4.68 -3.76
C GLU A 118 12.98 -5.09 -5.02
N ARG A 119 11.65 -5.22 -4.93
CA ARG A 119 10.82 -5.58 -6.07
C ARG A 119 9.94 -4.42 -6.55
N ALA A 120 10.13 -3.21 -6.00
CA ALA A 120 9.23 -2.08 -6.24
C ALA A 120 9.17 -1.65 -7.72
N GLU A 121 10.32 -1.54 -8.38
CA GLU A 121 10.33 -1.11 -9.78
C GLU A 121 9.68 -2.14 -10.69
N GLU A 122 9.91 -3.41 -10.43
CA GLU A 122 9.29 -4.49 -11.19
C GLU A 122 7.77 -4.49 -10.97
N ALA A 123 7.34 -4.27 -9.73
CA ALA A 123 5.92 -4.21 -9.41
C ALA A 123 5.25 -3.04 -10.14
N LEU A 124 5.90 -1.88 -10.16
CA LEU A 124 5.39 -0.71 -10.86
C LEU A 124 5.22 -1.01 -12.35
N ALA A 125 6.23 -1.62 -12.96
CA ALA A 125 6.18 -1.99 -14.37
C ALA A 125 5.02 -2.96 -14.65
N ALA A 126 4.81 -3.94 -13.77
CA ALA A 126 3.74 -4.91 -13.93
C ALA A 126 2.36 -4.25 -13.91
N LEU A 127 2.17 -3.29 -12.99
CA LEU A 127 0.90 -2.59 -12.90
C LEU A 127 0.68 -1.64 -14.08
N ARG A 128 1.74 -1.02 -14.58
CA ARG A 128 1.64 -0.20 -15.79
C ARG A 128 1.25 -1.03 -17.00
N MET A 129 1.80 -2.23 -17.12
CA MET A 129 1.41 -3.14 -18.19
C MET A 129 -0.06 -3.56 -18.08
N LEU A 130 -0.51 -3.81 -16.86
CA LEU A 130 -1.91 -4.17 -16.62
C LEU A 130 -2.85 -3.06 -17.09
N SER A 131 -2.50 -1.81 -16.83
CA SER A 131 -3.33 -0.67 -17.23
C SER A 131 -3.20 -0.32 -18.72
N GLY A 132 -2.26 -0.93 -19.44
CA GLY A 132 -1.99 -0.59 -20.83
C GLY A 132 -1.10 0.63 -20.99
N ASP A 133 -0.48 1.06 -19.90
CA ASP A 133 0.37 2.25 -19.86
C ASP A 133 1.84 1.83 -19.92
N LEU A 134 2.38 1.73 -21.13
CA LEU A 134 3.76 1.28 -21.36
C LEU A 134 4.77 2.41 -21.39
#